data_9a7de831c9526602c65cd4930bf4dc29
#
_entry.id   9a7de831c9526602c65cd4930bf4dc29
#
_cell.length_a   1.000
_cell.length_b   1.000
_cell.length_c   1.000
_cell.angle_alpha   90.00
_cell.angle_beta   90.00
_cell.angle_gamma   90.00
#
_symmetry.space_group_name_H-M   'P 1'
#
loop_
_entity.id
_entity.type
_entity.pdbx_description
1 polymer ?
#
loop_
_entity_poly.entity_id
_entity_poly.type
_entity_poly.pdbx_seq_one_letter_code
_entity_poly.pdbx_strand_id
1 'polypeptide(L)'
;MNIVDMHCDTIGRFYFSGEKGVDLKKMKKGEYLLQNFAMFVPFGEVEDPFKTAMEMIDLYYCELEKNSSLIAPVFSFRDIMKNREAGKMSALLTIEEGETVLGKLSYLRDFYRLGVRMIALTWNFA
;
A
#
# COMPACT_ATOMS: atom_id res chain seq x y z
N MET A 1 20.68 9.82 4.40
CA MET A 1 20.55 8.73 3.40
C MET A 1 19.06 8.55 3.15
N ASN A 2 18.60 8.38 1.91
CA ASN A 2 17.17 8.19 1.65
C ASN A 2 16.88 6.70 1.49
N ILE A 3 16.07 6.13 2.36
CA ILE A 3 15.66 4.72 2.29
C ILE A 3 14.43 4.62 1.39
N VAL A 4 14.49 3.70 0.43
CA VAL A 4 13.35 3.23 -0.36
C VAL A 4 13.12 1.78 0.02
N ASP A 5 12.01 1.51 0.69
CA ASP A 5 11.63 0.15 1.08
C ASP A 5 10.52 -0.34 0.15
N MET A 6 10.79 -1.45 -0.52
CA MET A 6 9.96 -1.96 -1.60
C MET A 6 8.81 -2.85 -1.13
N HIS A 7 8.71 -3.14 0.19
CA HIS A 7 7.64 -4.01 0.69
C HIS A 7 7.39 -3.87 2.19
N CYS A 8 6.12 -3.82 2.59
CA CYS A 8 5.69 -4.14 3.95
C CYS A 8 4.22 -4.58 3.96
N ASP A 9 3.89 -5.53 4.85
CA ASP A 9 2.55 -6.12 5.03
C ASP A 9 1.69 -5.38 6.07
N THR A 10 2.02 -4.14 6.36
CA THR A 10 1.37 -3.37 7.44
C THR A 10 -0.13 -3.24 7.25
N ILE A 11 -0.63 -3.08 6.02
CA ILE A 11 -2.06 -2.94 5.75
C ILE A 11 -2.79 -4.23 6.11
N GLY A 12 -2.31 -5.38 5.61
CA GLY A 12 -2.89 -6.68 5.90
C GLY A 12 -2.87 -7.01 7.39
N ARG A 13 -1.74 -6.80 8.05
CA ARG A 13 -1.61 -6.96 9.50
C ARG A 13 -2.66 -6.14 10.25
N PHE A 14 -2.78 -4.87 9.93
CA PHE A 14 -3.71 -3.98 10.61
C PHE A 14 -5.17 -4.38 10.33
N TYR A 15 -5.48 -4.76 9.10
CA TYR A 15 -6.81 -5.19 8.71
C TYR A 15 -7.26 -6.47 9.43
N PHE A 16 -6.40 -7.51 9.46
CA PHE A 16 -6.77 -8.80 10.03
C PHE A 16 -6.57 -8.92 11.55
N SER A 17 -5.59 -8.22 12.13
CA SER A 17 -5.25 -8.35 13.56
C SER A 17 -5.37 -7.07 14.38
N GLY A 18 -5.56 -5.92 13.74
CA GLY A 18 -5.52 -4.60 14.40
C GLY A 18 -4.11 -4.14 14.78
N GLU A 19 -3.07 -4.90 14.45
CA GLU A 19 -1.68 -4.59 14.79
C GLU A 19 -1.02 -3.72 13.73
N LYS A 20 -0.39 -2.62 14.14
CA LYS A 20 0.41 -1.78 13.24
C LYS A 20 1.80 -2.36 13.06
N GLY A 21 2.15 -2.76 11.84
CA GLY A 21 3.45 -3.35 11.52
C GLY A 21 4.60 -2.34 11.49
N VAL A 22 4.36 -1.08 11.09
CA VAL A 22 5.37 -0.02 10.99
C VAL A 22 5.09 1.13 11.94
N ASP A 23 6.17 1.78 12.39
CA ASP A 23 6.14 3.01 13.18
C ASP A 23 6.61 4.19 12.32
N LEU A 24 5.68 5.03 11.86
CA LEU A 24 5.97 6.15 10.97
C LEU A 24 6.96 7.16 11.59
N LYS A 25 6.97 7.32 12.92
CA LYS A 25 7.93 8.21 13.59
C LYS A 25 9.35 7.65 13.54
N LYS A 26 9.50 6.33 13.71
CA LYS A 26 10.80 5.65 13.56
C LYS A 26 11.26 5.66 12.11
N MET A 27 10.36 5.42 11.16
CA MET A 27 10.67 5.52 9.73
C MET A 27 11.15 6.94 9.36
N LYS A 28 10.49 7.97 9.88
CA LYS A 28 10.91 9.36 9.67
C LYS A 28 12.31 9.64 10.22
N LYS A 29 12.64 9.13 11.42
CA LYS A 29 13.99 9.20 11.99
C LYS A 29 15.02 8.42 11.16
N GLY A 30 14.62 7.31 10.54
CA GLY A 30 15.41 6.51 9.63
C GLY A 30 15.57 7.10 8.23
N GLU A 31 15.05 8.31 7.98
CA GLU A 31 15.14 9.00 6.69
C GLU A 31 14.52 8.21 5.51
N TYR A 32 13.36 7.58 5.75
CA TYR A 32 12.59 6.94 4.67
C TYR A 32 12.08 7.98 3.68
N LEU A 33 12.37 7.74 2.41
CA LEU A 33 11.85 8.52 1.29
C LEU A 33 10.54 7.92 0.78
N LEU A 34 10.52 6.61 0.60
CA LEU A 34 9.40 5.86 0.05
C LEU A 34 9.23 4.54 0.79
N GLN A 35 7.99 4.19 1.07
CA GLN A 35 7.55 2.88 1.53
C GLN A 35 6.49 2.33 0.61
N ASN A 36 6.69 1.11 0.10
CA ASN A 36 5.63 0.35 -0.55
C ASN A 36 4.80 -0.35 0.51
N PHE A 37 3.50 -0.08 0.49
CA PHE A 37 2.52 -0.73 1.34
C PHE A 37 1.79 -1.78 0.52
N ALA A 38 2.03 -3.04 0.81
CA ALA A 38 1.44 -4.15 0.11
C ALA A 38 0.07 -4.49 0.71
N MET A 39 -0.90 -4.68 -0.17
CA MET A 39 -2.14 -5.35 0.15
C MET A 39 -1.96 -6.83 -0.22
N PHE A 40 -1.77 -7.65 0.77
CA PHE A 40 -1.80 -9.10 0.64
C PHE A 40 -3.18 -9.60 1.06
N VAL A 41 -3.89 -10.21 0.12
CA VAL A 41 -5.18 -10.86 0.37
C VAL A 41 -4.96 -12.37 0.24
N PRO A 42 -5.03 -13.14 1.34
CA PRO A 42 -4.77 -14.57 1.30
C PRO A 42 -5.86 -15.29 0.49
N PHE A 43 -5.51 -15.70 -0.72
CA PHE A 43 -6.41 -16.40 -1.62
C PHE A 43 -6.86 -17.74 -1.02
N GLY A 44 -8.15 -18.04 -1.12
CA GLY A 44 -8.74 -19.24 -0.52
C GLY A 44 -9.06 -19.15 0.98
N GLU A 45 -8.57 -18.10 1.67
CA GLU A 45 -8.86 -17.88 3.09
C GLU A 45 -9.93 -16.77 3.31
N VAL A 46 -10.19 -15.96 2.29
CA VAL A 46 -11.24 -14.92 2.30
C VAL A 46 -12.33 -15.27 1.30
N GLU A 47 -13.58 -14.93 1.64
CA GLU A 47 -14.74 -15.20 0.80
C GLU A 47 -14.73 -14.38 -0.49
N ASP A 48 -14.38 -13.09 -0.40
CA ASP A 48 -14.33 -12.16 -1.53
C ASP A 48 -13.02 -11.37 -1.51
N PRO A 49 -12.01 -11.80 -2.30
CA PRO A 49 -10.72 -11.14 -2.36
C PRO A 49 -10.78 -9.69 -2.86
N PHE A 50 -11.68 -9.40 -3.81
CA PHE A 50 -11.82 -8.04 -4.33
C PHE A 50 -12.40 -7.09 -3.27
N LYS A 51 -13.47 -7.52 -2.57
CA LYS A 51 -14.05 -6.77 -1.46
C LYS A 51 -13.03 -6.51 -0.37
N THR A 52 -12.30 -7.55 0.04
CA THR A 52 -11.25 -7.44 1.07
C THR A 52 -10.17 -6.42 0.66
N ALA A 53 -9.72 -6.46 -0.60
CA ALA A 53 -8.76 -5.47 -1.10
C ALA A 53 -9.32 -4.05 -1.08
N MET A 54 -10.59 -3.85 -1.42
CA MET A 54 -11.23 -2.53 -1.37
C MET A 54 -11.30 -1.97 0.06
N GLU A 55 -11.61 -2.80 1.05
CA GLU A 55 -11.62 -2.43 2.46
C GLU A 55 -10.20 -2.09 2.97
N MET A 56 -9.18 -2.83 2.51
CA MET A 56 -7.78 -2.52 2.80
C MET A 56 -7.31 -1.19 2.17
N ILE A 57 -7.77 -0.86 0.97
CA ILE A 57 -7.48 0.43 0.32
C ILE A 57 -8.08 1.57 1.15
N ASP A 58 -9.31 1.44 1.59
CA ASP A 58 -9.96 2.43 2.45
C ASP A 58 -9.17 2.63 3.75
N LEU A 59 -8.81 1.53 4.42
CA LEU A 59 -7.98 1.56 5.62
C LEU A 59 -6.63 2.28 5.39
N TYR A 60 -5.96 1.99 4.26
CA TYR A 60 -4.72 2.65 3.88
C TYR A 60 -4.89 4.17 3.80
N TYR A 61 -5.91 4.66 3.10
CA TYR A 61 -6.16 6.09 2.97
C TYR A 61 -6.55 6.74 4.30
N CYS A 62 -7.40 6.09 5.09
CA CYS A 62 -7.74 6.56 6.44
C CYS A 62 -6.50 6.72 7.34
N GLU A 63 -5.56 5.78 7.29
CA GLU A 63 -4.33 5.87 8.07
C GLU A 63 -3.38 6.96 7.52
N LEU A 64 -3.32 7.16 6.22
CA LEU A 64 -2.55 8.27 5.64
C LEU A 64 -3.11 9.64 6.04
N GLU A 65 -4.43 9.81 6.04
CA GLU A 65 -5.08 11.06 6.48
C GLU A 65 -4.74 11.38 7.94
N LYS A 66 -4.85 10.41 8.84
CA LYS A 66 -4.49 10.56 10.26
C LYS A 66 -3.01 10.93 10.46
N ASN A 67 -2.15 10.55 9.53
CA ASN A 67 -0.71 10.76 9.59
C ASN A 67 -0.20 11.72 8.51
N SER A 68 -1.06 12.57 7.97
CA SER A 68 -0.78 13.44 6.81
C SER A 68 0.35 14.45 7.01
N SER A 69 0.76 14.72 8.25
CA SER A 69 1.94 15.53 8.55
C SER A 69 3.27 14.78 8.31
N LEU A 70 3.28 13.45 8.30
CA LEU A 70 4.47 12.62 8.19
C LEU A 70 4.64 11.95 6.83
N ILE A 71 3.53 11.55 6.20
CA ILE A 71 3.50 10.72 5.01
C ILE A 71 2.35 11.11 4.09
N ALA A 72 2.53 10.95 2.78
CA ALA A 72 1.48 11.21 1.81
C ALA A 72 1.50 10.16 0.67
N PRO A 73 0.35 9.87 0.06
CA PRO A 73 0.27 8.92 -1.05
C PRO A 73 1.02 9.44 -2.27
N VAL A 74 1.45 8.51 -3.13
CA VAL A 74 2.07 8.83 -4.42
C VAL A 74 1.41 8.05 -5.56
N PHE A 75 1.22 8.73 -6.68
CA PHE A 75 0.66 8.20 -7.91
C PHE A 75 1.66 8.30 -9.08
N SER A 76 2.73 9.09 -8.88
CA SER A 76 3.76 9.36 -9.87
C SER A 76 5.10 9.71 -9.20
N PHE A 77 6.18 9.71 -9.99
CA PHE A 77 7.48 10.19 -9.52
C PHE A 77 7.44 11.65 -9.02
N ARG A 78 6.63 12.49 -9.65
CA ARG A 78 6.48 13.90 -9.22
C ARG A 78 5.94 14.03 -7.80
N ASP A 79 5.06 13.13 -7.39
CA ASP A 79 4.50 13.13 -6.03
C ASP A 79 5.58 12.81 -5.00
N ILE A 80 6.51 11.90 -5.32
CA ILE A 80 7.66 11.58 -4.46
C ILE A 80 8.50 12.85 -4.22
N MET A 81 8.81 13.57 -5.28
CA MET A 81 9.60 14.80 -5.19
C MET A 81 8.87 15.88 -4.39
N LYS A 82 7.57 16.09 -4.65
CA LYS A 82 6.72 17.02 -3.91
C LYS A 82 6.64 16.69 -2.41
N ASN A 83 6.46 15.41 -2.08
CA ASN A 83 6.42 14.96 -0.70
C ASN A 83 7.76 15.21 0.00
N ARG A 84 8.88 14.91 -0.68
CA ARG A 84 10.23 15.18 -0.18
C ARG A 84 10.44 16.66 0.11
N GLU A 85 10.07 17.55 -0.81
CA GLU A 85 10.17 19.01 -0.62
C GLU A 85 9.31 19.49 0.55
N ALA A 86 8.14 18.88 0.76
CA ALA A 86 7.27 19.15 1.91
C ALA A 86 7.75 18.48 3.21
N GLY A 87 8.90 17.81 3.20
CA GLY A 87 9.44 17.10 4.35
C GLY A 87 8.64 15.87 4.76
N LYS A 88 7.86 15.25 3.85
CA LYS A 88 7.06 14.05 4.11
C LYS A 88 7.70 12.82 3.48
N MET A 89 7.41 11.67 4.05
CA MET A 89 7.64 10.37 3.41
C MET A 89 6.59 10.12 2.33
N SER A 90 6.88 9.22 1.42
CA SER A 90 5.98 8.80 0.35
C SER A 90 5.43 7.40 0.60
N ALA A 91 4.14 7.20 0.40
CA ALA A 91 3.46 5.91 0.48
C ALA A 91 3.03 5.46 -0.91
N LEU A 92 3.54 4.33 -1.37
CA LEU A 92 3.13 3.69 -2.62
C LEU A 92 2.22 2.49 -2.30
N LEU A 93 1.04 2.46 -2.89
CA LEU A 93 0.12 1.36 -2.74
C LEU A 93 0.43 0.27 -3.76
N THR A 94 0.59 -0.97 -3.28
CA THR A 94 0.87 -2.13 -4.11
C THR A 94 -0.07 -3.28 -3.78
N ILE A 95 -0.25 -4.21 -4.71
CA ILE A 95 -0.96 -5.46 -4.50
C ILE A 95 0.06 -6.60 -4.55
N GLU A 96 0.13 -7.39 -3.51
CA GLU A 96 0.74 -8.69 -3.50
C GLU A 96 -0.34 -9.75 -3.72
N GLU A 97 -0.18 -10.60 -4.71
CA GLU A 97 -1.16 -11.59 -5.17
C GLU A 97 -2.18 -11.01 -6.18
N GLY A 98 -1.84 -11.19 -7.47
CA GLY A 98 -2.63 -10.69 -8.60
C GLY A 98 -4.00 -11.35 -8.75
N GLU A 99 -4.28 -12.46 -8.06
CA GLU A 99 -5.59 -13.11 -8.06
C GLU A 99 -6.72 -12.22 -7.54
N THR A 100 -6.39 -11.21 -6.74
CA THR A 100 -7.32 -10.16 -6.29
C THR A 100 -8.06 -9.48 -7.45
N VAL A 101 -7.46 -9.48 -8.66
CA VAL A 101 -8.07 -8.96 -9.89
C VAL A 101 -9.18 -9.88 -10.42
N LEU A 102 -9.23 -11.16 -10.00
CA LEU A 102 -10.22 -12.18 -10.40
C LEU A 102 -10.35 -12.30 -11.94
N GLY A 103 -9.25 -12.15 -12.68
CA GLY A 103 -9.22 -12.20 -14.14
C GLY A 103 -9.99 -11.07 -14.85
N LYS A 104 -10.42 -10.02 -14.14
CA LYS A 104 -11.21 -8.93 -14.69
C LYS A 104 -10.37 -7.66 -14.90
N LEU A 105 -10.15 -7.28 -16.14
CA LEU A 105 -9.45 -6.03 -16.47
C LEU A 105 -10.15 -4.77 -15.91
N SER A 106 -11.46 -4.81 -15.66
CA SER A 106 -12.16 -3.71 -14.98
C SER A 106 -11.63 -3.51 -13.56
N TYR A 107 -11.42 -4.59 -12.79
CA TYR A 107 -10.88 -4.53 -11.44
C TYR A 107 -9.44 -4.00 -11.42
N LEU A 108 -8.61 -4.46 -12.37
CA LEU A 108 -7.26 -3.92 -12.53
C LEU A 108 -7.27 -2.40 -12.78
N ARG A 109 -8.16 -1.91 -13.65
CA ARG A 109 -8.31 -0.47 -13.92
C ARG A 109 -8.79 0.29 -12.69
N ASP A 110 -9.69 -0.30 -11.90
CA ASP A 110 -10.21 0.33 -10.69
C ASP A 110 -9.12 0.41 -9.60
N PHE A 111 -8.34 -0.64 -9.41
CA PHE A 111 -7.15 -0.59 -8.55
C PHE A 111 -6.16 0.51 -8.98
N TYR A 112 -5.89 0.63 -10.28
CA TYR A 112 -5.04 1.70 -10.80
C TYR A 112 -5.61 3.11 -10.51
N ARG A 113 -6.91 3.32 -10.71
CA ARG A 113 -7.61 4.58 -10.38
C ARG A 113 -7.55 4.89 -8.89
N LEU A 114 -7.60 3.87 -8.05
CA LEU A 114 -7.49 3.96 -6.60
C LEU A 114 -6.05 4.11 -6.09
N GLY A 115 -5.06 4.14 -6.97
CA GLY A 115 -3.70 4.47 -6.59
C GLY A 115 -2.72 3.32 -6.56
N VAL A 116 -3.11 2.11 -6.86
CA VAL A 116 -2.18 0.98 -7.02
C VAL A 116 -1.25 1.24 -8.19
N ARG A 117 0.07 1.08 -7.98
CA ARG A 117 1.10 1.31 -9.01
C ARG A 117 2.03 0.13 -9.24
N MET A 118 1.91 -0.89 -8.41
CA MET A 118 2.66 -2.13 -8.58
C MET A 118 1.78 -3.30 -8.16
N ILE A 119 1.91 -4.42 -8.87
CA ILE A 119 1.20 -5.65 -8.59
C ILE A 119 2.14 -6.84 -8.83
N ALA A 120 2.24 -7.74 -7.86
CA ALA A 120 2.84 -9.05 -8.07
C ALA A 120 1.78 -9.97 -8.69
N LEU A 121 2.11 -10.57 -9.84
CA LEU A 121 1.12 -11.36 -10.60
C LEU A 121 0.78 -12.68 -9.91
N THR A 122 1.76 -13.26 -9.24
CA THR A 122 1.61 -14.54 -8.52
C THR A 122 2.37 -14.48 -7.19
N TRP A 123 1.94 -15.29 -6.23
CA TRP A 123 2.65 -15.53 -4.98
C TRP A 123 2.98 -17.02 -4.85
N ASN A 124 2.15 -17.83 -4.20
CA ASN A 124 2.35 -19.28 -4.05
C ASN A 124 1.58 -20.12 -5.07
N PHE A 125 0.61 -19.52 -5.75
CA PHE A 125 -0.23 -20.18 -6.75
C PHE A 125 0.02 -19.56 -8.11
N ALA A 126 0.24 -20.37 -9.12
CA ALA A 126 0.43 -19.97 -10.52
C ALA A 126 -0.71 -20.50 -11.39
#